data_08ca689f1e94ecbf76f62572fc71b79c
#
_entry.id   08ca689f1e94ecbf76f62572fc71b79c
#
_cell.length_a   1.000
_cell.length_b   1.000
_cell.length_c   1.000
_cell.angle_alpha   90.00
_cell.angle_beta   90.00
_cell.angle_gamma   90.00
#
_symmetry.space_group_name_H-M   'P 1'
#
loop_
_entity.id
_entity.type
_entity.pdbx_description
1 polymer ?
#
loop_
_entity_poly.entity_id
_entity_poly.type
_entity_poly.pdbx_seq_one_letter_code
_entity_poly.pdbx_strand_id
1 'polypeptide(L)'
;MSNRLFQSVVHQMRDTIDCVIGVIDENATIIACSELSQVGTTNEFVSLDLGDSHDIFVRDGYTYKPFGAHMKPDYAVFVEGTDEVAAKYASILAITLSSIKQYYDEKYDRNNFIKNVVLDNVLPGDVHVKARELHFSADISRVVLLIRILSTNDVSAYDVIQNLFPDKSKDFVFNITESDIVLVKEVANGVESKDLEKLARSISDTLSSEFYTRVTVGIGTVVEGVKDLARSEEHTSELQSPQNLVCRL
;
A
#
# COMPACT_ATOMS: atom_id res chain seq x y z
N MET A 1 3.45 -0.86 9.30
CA MET A 1 3.40 0.07 8.15
C MET A 1 2.99 1.48 8.55
N SER A 2 1.98 1.63 9.38
CA SER A 2 1.46 2.93 9.85
C SER A 2 2.51 3.85 10.47
N ASN A 3 3.49 3.30 11.22
CA ASN A 3 4.51 4.11 11.91
C ASN A 3 5.38 4.94 10.96
N ARG A 4 5.81 4.38 9.83
CA ARG A 4 6.61 5.14 8.83
C ARG A 4 5.79 6.24 8.17
N LEU A 5 4.50 5.97 7.94
CA LEU A 5 3.57 6.92 7.37
C LEU A 5 3.36 8.12 8.31
N PHE A 6 3.03 7.84 9.57
CA PHE A 6 2.83 8.89 10.57
C PHE A 6 4.11 9.71 10.80
N GLN A 7 5.27 9.03 10.87
CA GLN A 7 6.57 9.72 11.01
C GLN A 7 6.85 10.67 9.84
N SER A 8 6.53 10.27 8.60
CA SER A 8 6.71 11.12 7.42
C SER A 8 5.85 12.39 7.50
N VAL A 9 4.59 12.25 7.91
CA VAL A 9 3.67 13.40 8.04
C VAL A 9 4.09 14.31 9.18
N VAL A 10 4.41 13.75 10.35
CA VAL A 10 4.89 14.53 11.50
C VAL A 10 6.16 15.29 11.16
N HIS A 11 7.09 14.66 10.41
CA HIS A 11 8.32 15.32 9.98
C HIS A 11 8.06 16.50 9.03
N GLN A 12 7.12 16.36 8.10
CA GLN A 12 6.73 17.46 7.20
C GLN A 12 6.05 18.60 7.93
N MET A 13 5.27 18.31 8.96
CA MET A 13 4.54 19.32 9.74
C MET A 13 5.42 20.04 10.77
N ARG A 14 6.55 19.47 11.14
CA ARG A 14 7.52 20.04 12.10
C ARG A 14 7.96 21.46 11.71
N ASP A 15 8.14 21.73 10.42
CA ASP A 15 8.61 23.02 9.94
C ASP A 15 7.51 24.09 9.94
N THR A 16 6.25 23.70 10.20
CA THR A 16 5.08 24.60 10.25
C THR A 16 4.58 24.80 11.66
N ILE A 17 4.81 23.85 12.54
CA ILE A 17 4.32 23.84 13.92
C ILE A 17 5.53 23.95 14.86
N ASP A 18 5.64 25.09 15.54
CA ASP A 18 6.80 25.45 16.37
C ASP A 18 6.87 24.74 17.75
N CYS A 19 6.10 23.67 17.95
CA CYS A 19 6.08 22.88 19.17
C CYS A 19 6.27 21.39 18.88
N VAL A 20 6.53 20.59 19.93
CA VAL A 20 6.66 19.14 19.78
C VAL A 20 5.32 18.53 19.45
N ILE A 21 5.29 17.75 18.39
CA ILE A 21 4.11 17.02 17.92
C ILE A 21 4.45 15.54 17.70
N GLY A 22 3.47 14.68 17.90
CA GLY A 22 3.68 13.26 17.64
C GLY A 22 2.41 12.42 17.71
N VAL A 23 2.59 11.12 17.60
CA VAL A 23 1.53 10.11 17.60
C VAL A 23 1.91 8.99 18.55
N ILE A 24 0.97 8.57 19.36
CA ILE A 24 1.06 7.38 20.22
C ILE A 24 0.08 6.30 19.75
N ASP A 25 0.43 5.06 20.03
CA ASP A 25 -0.44 3.90 19.81
C ASP A 25 -1.34 3.58 21.02
N GLU A 26 -2.12 2.52 20.93
CA GLU A 26 -3.01 2.05 21.99
C GLU A 26 -2.30 1.70 23.30
N ASN A 27 -0.99 1.42 23.26
CA ASN A 27 -0.15 1.14 24.43
C ASN A 27 0.54 2.41 24.95
N ALA A 28 0.15 3.59 24.45
CA ALA A 28 0.80 4.87 24.71
C ALA A 28 2.31 4.92 24.36
N THR A 29 2.73 4.09 23.40
CA THR A 29 4.08 4.14 22.84
C THR A 29 4.13 5.20 21.75
N ILE A 30 5.13 6.07 21.81
CA ILE A 30 5.35 7.09 20.78
C ILE A 30 5.85 6.42 19.51
N ILE A 31 5.00 6.38 18.48
CA ILE A 31 5.29 5.74 17.19
C ILE A 31 5.77 6.72 16.12
N ALA A 32 5.51 8.03 16.32
CA ALA A 32 6.00 9.11 15.49
C ALA A 32 6.15 10.38 16.33
N CYS A 33 7.23 11.14 16.11
CA CYS A 33 7.48 12.39 16.83
C CYS A 33 8.35 13.34 16.00
N SER A 34 8.13 14.66 16.16
CA SER A 34 9.01 15.70 15.61
C SER A 34 10.42 15.62 16.21
N GLU A 35 10.52 15.16 17.47
CA GLU A 35 11.76 14.82 18.13
C GLU A 35 12.02 13.31 18.08
N LEU A 36 12.90 12.86 17.19
CA LEU A 36 13.18 11.44 16.95
C LEU A 36 13.66 10.68 18.20
N SER A 37 14.27 11.36 19.16
CA SER A 37 14.75 10.78 20.43
C SER A 37 13.61 10.22 21.30
N GLN A 38 12.40 10.71 21.12
CA GLN A 38 11.22 10.28 21.89
C GLN A 38 10.54 9.04 21.27
N VAL A 39 10.81 8.71 20.01
CA VAL A 39 10.18 7.56 19.33
C VAL A 39 10.57 6.27 20.01
N GLY A 40 9.57 5.45 20.34
CA GLY A 40 9.72 4.18 21.06
C GLY A 40 9.63 4.31 22.59
N THR A 41 9.52 5.51 23.14
CA THR A 41 9.25 5.70 24.58
C THR A 41 7.75 5.51 24.85
N THR A 42 7.41 5.05 26.06
CA THR A 42 6.03 4.79 26.47
C THR A 42 5.66 5.71 27.63
N ASN A 43 4.43 6.24 27.59
CA ASN A 43 3.84 7.01 28.68
C ASN A 43 2.67 6.23 29.28
N GLU A 44 2.94 5.48 30.36
CA GLU A 44 1.94 4.60 31.00
C GLU A 44 0.69 5.34 31.50
N PHE A 45 0.83 6.61 31.86
CA PHE A 45 -0.30 7.38 32.38
C PHE A 45 -1.30 7.79 31.29
N VAL A 46 -0.87 7.87 30.04
CA VAL A 46 -1.72 8.24 28.89
C VAL A 46 -2.55 7.05 28.41
N SER A 47 -2.09 5.83 28.59
CA SER A 47 -2.82 4.63 28.15
C SER A 47 -4.17 4.48 28.85
N LEU A 48 -4.30 4.99 30.07
CA LEU A 48 -5.55 4.96 30.86
C LEU A 48 -6.58 6.01 30.37
N ASP A 49 -6.12 7.09 29.74
CA ASP A 49 -6.95 8.17 29.25
C ASP A 49 -7.38 7.99 27.79
N LEU A 50 -6.75 7.07 27.05
CA LEU A 50 -7.15 6.65 25.71
C LEU A 50 -8.42 5.78 25.69
N GLY A 51 -9.30 5.92 26.69
CA GLY A 51 -10.55 5.17 26.81
C GLY A 51 -11.45 5.22 25.57
N ASP A 52 -12.74 5.01 25.75
CA ASP A 52 -13.72 4.96 24.65
C ASP A 52 -14.09 6.34 24.06
N SER A 53 -13.43 7.42 24.50
CA SER A 53 -13.72 8.79 24.07
C SER A 53 -12.74 9.26 22.99
N HIS A 54 -13.30 9.94 22.00
CA HIS A 54 -12.54 10.69 21.00
C HIS A 54 -12.35 12.18 21.37
N ASP A 55 -12.63 12.52 22.62
CA ASP A 55 -12.51 13.91 23.09
C ASP A 55 -11.04 14.31 23.29
N ILE A 56 -10.80 15.62 23.23
CA ILE A 56 -9.50 16.20 23.55
C ILE A 56 -9.29 16.15 25.04
N PHE A 57 -8.11 15.72 25.47
CA PHE A 57 -7.70 15.80 26.87
C PHE A 57 -6.28 16.37 27.00
N VAL A 58 -5.97 16.90 28.17
CA VAL A 58 -4.67 17.51 28.47
C VAL A 58 -3.97 16.71 29.57
N ARG A 59 -2.68 16.38 29.37
CA ARG A 59 -1.85 15.68 30.36
C ARG A 59 -0.39 16.08 30.21
N ASP A 60 0.28 16.28 31.35
CA ASP A 60 1.73 16.54 31.45
C ASP A 60 2.25 17.62 30.48
N GLY A 61 1.47 18.68 30.27
CA GLY A 61 1.85 19.78 29.40
C GLY A 61 1.57 19.57 27.91
N TYR A 62 0.94 18.44 27.55
CA TYR A 62 0.55 18.09 26.19
C TYR A 62 -0.97 18.01 26.04
N THR A 63 -1.44 18.36 24.87
CA THR A 63 -2.83 18.19 24.44
C THR A 63 -2.90 16.96 23.54
N TYR A 64 -3.80 16.04 23.86
CA TYR A 64 -4.02 14.79 23.14
C TYR A 64 -5.36 14.81 22.41
N LYS A 65 -5.38 14.26 21.19
CA LYS A 65 -6.59 14.02 20.40
C LYS A 65 -6.59 12.58 19.89
N PRO A 66 -7.43 11.70 20.45
CA PRO A 66 -7.59 10.33 19.95
C PRO A 66 -8.17 10.29 18.54
N PHE A 67 -7.75 9.30 17.73
CA PHE A 67 -8.30 9.05 16.41
C PHE A 67 -8.16 7.57 16.03
N GLY A 68 -8.81 7.13 14.96
CA GLY A 68 -8.79 5.75 14.47
C GLY A 68 -10.19 5.14 14.38
N ALA A 69 -10.37 3.90 14.85
CA ALA A 69 -11.64 3.18 14.75
C ALA A 69 -12.78 3.86 15.52
N HIS A 70 -14.03 3.71 15.02
CA HIS A 70 -15.19 4.41 15.58
C HIS A 70 -15.52 4.02 17.01
N MET A 71 -15.27 2.78 17.42
CA MET A 71 -15.66 2.31 18.77
C MET A 71 -14.56 2.51 19.80
N LYS A 72 -13.30 2.33 19.40
CA LYS A 72 -12.14 2.53 20.28
C LYS A 72 -11.01 3.15 19.47
N PRO A 73 -10.43 4.28 19.90
CA PRO A 73 -9.30 4.89 19.21
C PRO A 73 -8.08 3.95 19.23
N ASP A 74 -7.45 3.78 18.07
CA ASP A 74 -6.21 2.99 17.95
C ASP A 74 -4.96 3.85 18.21
N TYR A 75 -5.12 5.18 18.06
CA TYR A 75 -4.03 6.15 18.13
C TYR A 75 -4.48 7.44 18.80
N ALA A 76 -3.51 8.23 19.28
CA ALA A 76 -3.73 9.62 19.60
C ALA A 76 -2.59 10.51 19.10
N VAL A 77 -2.95 11.66 18.57
CA VAL A 77 -2.01 12.76 18.35
C VAL A 77 -1.71 13.42 19.69
N PHE A 78 -0.49 13.85 19.90
CA PHE A 78 -0.13 14.76 20.96
C PHE A 78 0.58 16.00 20.42
N VAL A 79 0.31 17.14 21.08
CA VAL A 79 0.89 18.45 20.76
C VAL A 79 1.33 19.08 22.07
N GLU A 80 2.56 19.58 22.14
CA GLU A 80 3.06 20.32 23.28
C GLU A 80 2.27 21.62 23.47
N GLY A 81 1.83 21.87 24.69
CA GLY A 81 0.98 22.99 25.05
C GLY A 81 -0.40 22.53 25.54
N THR A 82 -1.06 23.45 26.27
CA THR A 82 -2.36 23.18 26.92
C THR A 82 -3.41 24.23 26.56
N ASP A 83 -3.08 25.07 25.59
CA ASP A 83 -3.89 26.18 25.14
C ASP A 83 -4.84 25.82 23.98
N GLU A 84 -5.66 26.74 23.57
CA GLU A 84 -6.60 26.54 22.46
C GLU A 84 -5.89 26.31 21.13
N VAL A 85 -4.66 26.81 20.96
CA VAL A 85 -3.86 26.62 19.75
C VAL A 85 -3.37 25.19 19.65
N ALA A 86 -2.85 24.63 20.76
CA ALA A 86 -2.47 23.21 20.81
C ALA A 86 -3.67 22.28 20.54
N ALA A 87 -4.86 22.60 21.05
CA ALA A 87 -6.08 21.85 20.79
C ALA A 87 -6.50 21.90 19.31
N LYS A 88 -6.35 23.04 18.65
CA LYS A 88 -6.60 23.19 17.20
C LYS A 88 -5.61 22.38 16.39
N TYR A 89 -4.31 22.43 16.70
CA TYR A 89 -3.29 21.66 16.02
C TYR A 89 -3.52 20.14 16.19
N ALA A 90 -3.81 19.69 17.42
CA ALA A 90 -4.11 18.30 17.68
C ALA A 90 -5.33 17.81 16.87
N SER A 91 -6.37 18.65 16.73
CA SER A 91 -7.56 18.31 15.93
C SER A 91 -7.24 18.22 14.43
N ILE A 92 -6.49 19.19 13.88
CA ILE A 92 -6.10 19.19 12.46
C ILE A 92 -5.23 17.96 12.15
N LEU A 93 -4.24 17.69 13.00
CA LEU A 93 -3.36 16.54 12.88
C LEU A 93 -4.14 15.22 12.93
N ALA A 94 -5.06 15.07 13.90
CA ALA A 94 -5.87 13.87 14.05
C ALA A 94 -6.74 13.62 12.80
N ILE A 95 -7.41 14.64 12.26
CA ILE A 95 -8.20 14.53 11.03
C ILE A 95 -7.31 14.15 9.85
N THR A 96 -6.18 14.82 9.69
CA THR A 96 -5.24 14.57 8.58
C THR A 96 -4.68 13.15 8.62
N LEU A 97 -4.20 12.72 9.79
CA LEU A 97 -3.63 11.39 9.97
C LEU A 97 -4.68 10.28 9.84
N SER A 98 -5.91 10.52 10.33
CA SER A 98 -7.03 9.60 10.15
C SER A 98 -7.36 9.41 8.67
N SER A 99 -7.46 10.50 7.90
CA SER A 99 -7.75 10.46 6.47
C SER A 99 -6.64 9.76 5.68
N ILE A 100 -5.38 10.04 6.01
CA ILE A 100 -4.23 9.39 5.39
C ILE A 100 -4.21 7.89 5.72
N LYS A 101 -4.44 7.51 7.00
CA LYS A 101 -4.52 6.11 7.42
C LYS A 101 -5.62 5.38 6.64
N GLN A 102 -6.83 5.94 6.60
CA GLN A 102 -7.95 5.36 5.86
C GLN A 102 -7.61 5.14 4.39
N TYR A 103 -7.01 6.12 3.72
CA TYR A 103 -6.57 6.00 2.33
C TYR A 103 -5.55 4.86 2.13
N TYR A 104 -4.62 4.68 3.07
CA TYR A 104 -3.62 3.59 2.99
C TYR A 104 -4.24 2.22 3.29
N ASP A 105 -5.16 2.14 4.25
CA ASP A 105 -5.86 0.91 4.58
C ASP A 105 -6.70 0.44 3.39
N GLU A 106 -7.52 1.31 2.79
CA GLU A 106 -8.29 1.02 1.57
C GLU A 106 -7.40 0.53 0.42
N LYS A 107 -6.27 1.19 0.21
CA LYS A 107 -5.32 0.81 -0.83
C LYS A 107 -4.65 -0.54 -0.55
N TYR A 108 -4.28 -0.81 0.70
CA TYR A 108 -3.72 -2.09 1.11
C TYR A 108 -4.76 -3.21 0.94
N ASP A 109 -6.00 -2.94 1.28
CA ASP A 109 -7.10 -3.88 1.12
C ASP A 109 -7.40 -4.17 -0.36
N ARG A 110 -7.34 -3.19 -1.24
CA ARG A 110 -7.44 -3.40 -2.70
C ARG A 110 -6.30 -4.27 -3.24
N ASN A 111 -5.06 -3.99 -2.86
CA ASN A 111 -3.92 -4.80 -3.27
C ASN A 111 -4.04 -6.24 -2.79
N ASN A 112 -4.41 -6.46 -1.52
CA ASN A 112 -4.65 -7.78 -0.96
C ASN A 112 -5.81 -8.49 -1.63
N PHE A 113 -6.90 -7.78 -1.90
CA PHE A 113 -8.04 -8.34 -2.62
C PHE A 113 -7.62 -8.86 -4.00
N ILE A 114 -6.95 -8.03 -4.81
CA ILE A 114 -6.48 -8.43 -6.15
C ILE A 114 -5.49 -9.59 -6.07
N LYS A 115 -4.53 -9.54 -5.13
CA LYS A 115 -3.61 -10.65 -4.88
C LYS A 115 -4.36 -11.96 -4.58
N ASN A 116 -5.35 -11.92 -3.70
CA ASN A 116 -6.13 -13.10 -3.34
C ASN A 116 -7.00 -13.61 -4.49
N VAL A 117 -7.52 -12.72 -5.35
CA VAL A 117 -8.26 -13.11 -6.55
C VAL A 117 -7.32 -13.80 -7.57
N VAL A 118 -6.15 -13.23 -7.82
CA VAL A 118 -5.15 -13.83 -8.73
C VAL A 118 -4.68 -15.20 -8.25
N LEU A 119 -4.53 -15.40 -6.94
CA LEU A 119 -4.14 -16.67 -6.33
C LEU A 119 -5.32 -17.66 -6.11
N ASP A 120 -6.49 -17.36 -6.67
CA ASP A 120 -7.73 -18.18 -6.52
C ASP A 120 -8.16 -18.42 -5.06
N ASN A 121 -7.80 -17.49 -4.16
CA ASN A 121 -8.13 -17.57 -2.73
C ASN A 121 -9.49 -16.91 -2.38
N VAL A 122 -10.24 -16.41 -3.36
CA VAL A 122 -11.55 -15.77 -3.19
C VAL A 122 -12.59 -16.55 -3.97
N LEU A 123 -13.68 -16.96 -3.31
CA LEU A 123 -14.75 -17.64 -3.99
C LEU A 123 -15.35 -16.74 -5.08
N PRO A 124 -15.62 -17.28 -6.29
CA PRO A 124 -16.14 -16.49 -7.42
C PRO A 124 -17.41 -15.69 -7.09
N GLY A 125 -18.28 -16.21 -6.21
CA GLY A 125 -19.48 -15.52 -5.74
C GLY A 125 -19.20 -14.28 -4.88
N ASP A 126 -18.08 -14.26 -4.15
CA ASP A 126 -17.71 -13.17 -3.25
C ASP A 126 -16.92 -12.07 -3.95
N VAL A 127 -16.34 -12.35 -5.12
CA VAL A 127 -15.48 -11.39 -5.84
C VAL A 127 -16.19 -10.09 -6.13
N HIS A 128 -17.43 -10.14 -6.64
CA HIS A 128 -18.21 -8.93 -6.97
C HIS A 128 -18.65 -8.16 -5.72
N VAL A 129 -18.98 -8.85 -4.64
CA VAL A 129 -19.38 -8.23 -3.36
C VAL A 129 -18.19 -7.44 -2.79
N LYS A 130 -17.03 -8.10 -2.66
CA LYS A 130 -15.81 -7.48 -2.16
C LYS A 130 -15.29 -6.36 -3.06
N ALA A 131 -15.37 -6.52 -4.39
CA ALA A 131 -15.01 -5.45 -5.32
C ALA A 131 -15.83 -4.19 -5.08
N ARG A 132 -17.15 -4.34 -4.85
CA ARG A 132 -18.06 -3.22 -4.56
C ARG A 132 -17.73 -2.56 -3.22
N GLU A 133 -17.49 -3.33 -2.16
CA GLU A 133 -17.09 -2.82 -0.85
C GLU A 133 -15.80 -1.99 -0.91
N LEU A 134 -14.84 -2.44 -1.73
CA LEU A 134 -13.56 -1.76 -1.92
C LEU A 134 -13.62 -0.65 -2.99
N HIS A 135 -14.80 -0.32 -3.52
CA HIS A 135 -14.97 0.64 -4.62
C HIS A 135 -14.04 0.34 -5.80
N PHE A 136 -13.91 -0.95 -6.13
CA PHE A 136 -13.07 -1.45 -7.19
C PHE A 136 -13.90 -1.77 -8.43
N SER A 137 -13.50 -1.25 -9.59
CA SER A 137 -14.19 -1.50 -10.86
C SER A 137 -13.97 -2.96 -11.30
N ALA A 138 -15.01 -3.78 -11.18
CA ALA A 138 -14.94 -5.21 -11.46
C ALA A 138 -14.94 -5.55 -12.97
N ASP A 139 -15.59 -4.71 -13.79
CA ASP A 139 -15.88 -4.98 -15.21
C ASP A 139 -14.93 -4.17 -16.12
N ILE A 140 -13.65 -4.21 -15.86
CA ILE A 140 -12.60 -3.56 -16.66
C ILE A 140 -11.62 -4.62 -17.13
N SER A 141 -11.21 -4.52 -18.40
CA SER A 141 -10.25 -5.45 -18.99
C SER A 141 -8.87 -5.32 -18.34
N ARG A 142 -8.33 -6.46 -17.94
CA ARG A 142 -7.01 -6.55 -17.29
C ARG A 142 -6.21 -7.71 -17.83
N VAL A 143 -4.90 -7.60 -17.69
CA VAL A 143 -3.95 -8.68 -17.98
C VAL A 143 -3.05 -8.88 -16.77
N VAL A 144 -2.69 -10.13 -16.51
CA VAL A 144 -1.68 -10.50 -15.52
C VAL A 144 -0.35 -10.72 -16.22
N LEU A 145 0.70 -10.06 -15.74
CA LEU A 145 2.08 -10.33 -16.16
C LEU A 145 2.83 -10.92 -14.96
N LEU A 146 3.46 -12.07 -15.18
CA LEU A 146 4.32 -12.71 -14.19
C LEU A 146 5.78 -12.40 -14.52
N ILE A 147 6.47 -11.70 -13.62
CA ILE A 147 7.86 -11.29 -13.78
C ILE A 147 8.70 -12.14 -12.84
N ARG A 148 9.47 -13.07 -13.41
CA ARG A 148 10.38 -13.93 -12.65
C ARG A 148 11.78 -13.38 -12.68
N ILE A 149 12.35 -13.17 -11.51
CA ILE A 149 13.72 -12.71 -11.32
C ILE A 149 14.65 -13.91 -11.44
N LEU A 150 15.59 -13.84 -12.37
CA LEU A 150 16.60 -14.89 -12.62
C LEU A 150 17.92 -14.59 -11.92
N SER A 151 18.27 -13.32 -11.77
CA SER A 151 19.44 -12.87 -11.01
C SER A 151 19.19 -11.49 -10.46
N THR A 152 19.54 -11.25 -9.20
CA THR A 152 19.36 -9.97 -8.51
C THR A 152 20.72 -9.28 -8.30
N ASN A 153 20.68 -7.95 -8.30
CA ASN A 153 21.64 -7.08 -7.66
C ASN A 153 20.98 -6.46 -6.40
N ASP A 154 21.66 -5.51 -5.74
CA ASP A 154 21.20 -4.88 -4.50
C ASP A 154 19.91 -4.05 -4.64
N VAL A 155 19.38 -3.88 -5.85
CA VAL A 155 18.18 -3.10 -6.13
C VAL A 155 16.95 -4.00 -6.13
N SER A 156 15.91 -3.58 -5.43
CA SER A 156 14.61 -4.27 -5.39
C SER A 156 13.89 -4.12 -6.74
N ALA A 157 13.81 -5.20 -7.52
CA ALA A 157 13.03 -5.23 -8.77
C ALA A 157 11.55 -4.86 -8.55
N TYR A 158 11.01 -5.20 -7.38
CA TYR A 158 9.65 -4.81 -6.99
C TYR A 158 9.46 -3.29 -6.96
N ASP A 159 10.40 -2.55 -6.35
CA ASP A 159 10.31 -1.10 -6.25
C ASP A 159 10.45 -0.44 -7.63
N VAL A 160 11.32 -0.99 -8.49
CA VAL A 160 11.46 -0.53 -9.87
C VAL A 160 10.15 -0.69 -10.63
N ILE A 161 9.53 -1.88 -10.58
CA ILE A 161 8.26 -2.13 -11.27
C ILE A 161 7.14 -1.25 -10.69
N GLN A 162 7.08 -1.05 -9.38
CA GLN A 162 6.10 -0.13 -8.77
C GLN A 162 6.26 1.31 -9.28
N ASN A 163 7.49 1.76 -9.51
CA ASN A 163 7.76 3.11 -10.02
C ASN A 163 7.46 3.25 -11.51
N LEU A 164 7.60 2.19 -12.30
CA LEU A 164 7.20 2.16 -13.71
C LEU A 164 5.68 2.27 -13.88
N PHE A 165 4.90 1.81 -12.90
CA PHE A 165 3.43 1.86 -12.89
C PHE A 165 2.91 2.69 -11.71
N PRO A 166 2.98 4.04 -11.81
CA PRO A 166 2.66 4.93 -10.70
C PRO A 166 1.16 4.99 -10.38
N ASP A 167 0.27 4.65 -11.33
CA ASP A 167 -1.19 4.68 -11.13
C ASP A 167 -1.65 3.43 -10.38
N LYS A 168 -1.47 3.46 -9.06
CA LYS A 168 -1.84 2.37 -8.14
C LYS A 168 -3.35 2.19 -7.96
N SER A 169 -4.18 2.97 -8.63
CA SER A 169 -5.64 2.75 -8.69
C SER A 169 -6.02 1.79 -9.81
N LYS A 170 -5.18 1.66 -10.84
CA LYS A 170 -5.39 0.84 -12.03
C LYS A 170 -4.46 -0.37 -12.11
N ASP A 171 -3.19 -0.17 -11.73
CA ASP A 171 -2.13 -1.15 -11.86
C ASP A 171 -1.71 -1.67 -10.47
N PHE A 172 -1.74 -2.98 -10.28
CA PHE A 172 -1.43 -3.62 -8.99
C PHE A 172 -0.17 -4.46 -9.11
N VAL A 173 0.82 -4.19 -8.25
CA VAL A 173 2.08 -4.91 -8.18
C VAL A 173 2.20 -5.57 -6.82
N PHE A 174 2.49 -6.87 -6.79
CA PHE A 174 2.71 -7.62 -5.56
C PHE A 174 3.62 -8.84 -5.79
N ASN A 175 4.29 -9.26 -4.72
CA ASN A 175 5.09 -10.46 -4.74
C ASN A 175 4.24 -11.69 -4.43
N ILE A 176 4.42 -12.77 -5.23
CA ILE A 176 3.91 -14.12 -4.90
C ILE A 176 4.99 -14.86 -4.10
N THR A 177 6.22 -14.85 -4.62
CA THR A 177 7.41 -15.42 -3.97
C THR A 177 8.52 -14.37 -3.87
N GLU A 178 9.69 -14.72 -3.35
CA GLU A 178 10.86 -13.85 -3.34
C GLU A 178 11.37 -13.51 -4.76
N SER A 179 11.13 -14.39 -5.73
CA SER A 179 11.58 -14.26 -7.11
C SER A 179 10.49 -13.94 -8.11
N ASP A 180 9.21 -14.05 -7.71
CA ASP A 180 8.08 -13.88 -8.62
C ASP A 180 7.25 -12.65 -8.24
N ILE A 181 7.22 -11.67 -9.15
CA ILE A 181 6.44 -10.45 -9.04
C ILE A 181 5.29 -10.52 -10.04
N VAL A 182 4.10 -10.16 -9.59
CA VAL A 182 2.92 -10.04 -10.45
C VAL A 182 2.58 -8.58 -10.65
N LEU A 183 2.33 -8.23 -11.89
CA LEU A 183 1.71 -6.98 -12.31
C LEU A 183 0.33 -7.30 -12.90
N VAL A 184 -0.72 -6.81 -12.25
CA VAL A 184 -2.08 -6.79 -12.83
C VAL A 184 -2.29 -5.41 -13.43
N LYS A 185 -2.38 -5.36 -14.76
CA LYS A 185 -2.49 -4.10 -15.49
C LYS A 185 -3.86 -3.93 -16.12
N GLU A 186 -4.46 -2.75 -15.93
CA GLU A 186 -5.64 -2.31 -16.68
C GLU A 186 -5.25 -2.04 -18.15
N VAL A 187 -6.04 -2.57 -19.08
CA VAL A 187 -5.82 -2.44 -20.52
C VAL A 187 -7.10 -1.99 -21.23
N ALA A 188 -6.93 -1.33 -22.37
CA ALA A 188 -8.06 -0.97 -23.20
C ALA A 188 -8.72 -2.23 -23.82
N ASN A 189 -10.02 -2.17 -24.02
CA ASN A 189 -10.73 -3.22 -24.72
C ASN A 189 -10.16 -3.41 -26.14
N GLY A 190 -9.83 -4.67 -26.48
CA GLY A 190 -9.27 -4.98 -27.80
C GLY A 190 -7.77 -4.68 -27.95
N VAL A 191 -7.02 -4.57 -26.84
CA VAL A 191 -5.57 -4.45 -26.87
C VAL A 191 -4.96 -5.62 -27.66
N GLU A 192 -4.02 -5.31 -28.57
CA GLU A 192 -3.35 -6.33 -29.39
C GLU A 192 -2.23 -7.02 -28.58
N SER A 193 -2.01 -8.31 -28.85
CA SER A 193 -0.91 -9.07 -28.23
C SER A 193 0.46 -8.42 -28.44
N LYS A 194 0.67 -7.75 -29.58
CA LYS A 194 1.91 -7.02 -29.88
C LYS A 194 2.17 -5.85 -28.92
N ASP A 195 1.14 -5.20 -28.40
CA ASP A 195 1.33 -4.10 -27.45
C ASP A 195 1.64 -4.62 -26.06
N LEU A 196 1.09 -5.76 -25.69
CA LEU A 196 1.45 -6.47 -24.45
C LEU A 196 2.90 -7.00 -24.51
N GLU A 197 3.35 -7.51 -25.69
CA GLU A 197 4.74 -7.91 -25.90
C GLU A 197 5.70 -6.72 -25.78
N LYS A 198 5.36 -5.57 -26.38
CA LYS A 198 6.16 -4.34 -26.23
C LYS A 198 6.26 -3.92 -24.76
N LEU A 199 5.16 -3.99 -24.02
CA LEU A 199 5.15 -3.70 -22.59
C LEU A 199 6.07 -4.65 -21.82
N ALA A 200 5.96 -5.94 -22.05
CA ALA A 200 6.81 -6.95 -21.40
C ALA A 200 8.30 -6.74 -21.71
N ARG A 201 8.63 -6.43 -22.97
CA ARG A 201 10.00 -6.10 -23.38
C ARG A 201 10.50 -4.82 -22.69
N SER A 202 9.69 -3.77 -22.63
CA SER A 202 10.05 -2.53 -21.93
C SER A 202 10.37 -2.76 -20.46
N ILE A 203 9.59 -3.60 -19.75
CA ILE A 203 9.88 -3.99 -18.37
C ILE A 203 11.22 -4.73 -18.28
N SER A 204 11.42 -5.75 -19.14
CA SER A 204 12.64 -6.55 -19.16
C SER A 204 13.87 -5.69 -19.49
N ASP A 205 13.77 -4.81 -20.50
CA ASP A 205 14.86 -3.95 -20.92
C ASP A 205 15.23 -2.95 -19.81
N THR A 206 14.25 -2.32 -19.16
CA THR A 206 14.51 -1.39 -18.06
C THR A 206 15.21 -2.11 -16.91
N LEU A 207 14.72 -3.27 -16.47
CA LEU A 207 15.34 -4.03 -15.39
C LEU A 207 16.75 -4.51 -15.75
N SER A 208 16.98 -4.91 -17.00
CA SER A 208 18.28 -5.43 -17.46
C SER A 208 19.29 -4.33 -17.71
N SER A 209 18.90 -3.23 -18.39
CA SER A 209 19.83 -2.17 -18.81
C SER A 209 20.15 -1.19 -17.69
N GLU A 210 19.17 -0.81 -16.88
CA GLU A 210 19.34 0.22 -15.86
C GLU A 210 19.68 -0.39 -14.48
N PHE A 211 19.17 -1.58 -14.18
CA PHE A 211 19.29 -2.20 -12.85
C PHE A 211 20.08 -3.51 -12.86
N TYR A 212 20.60 -3.95 -14.02
CA TYR A 212 21.39 -5.18 -14.17
C TYR A 212 20.70 -6.43 -13.61
N THR A 213 19.36 -6.42 -13.58
CA THR A 213 18.53 -7.52 -13.07
C THR A 213 17.92 -8.29 -14.23
N ARG A 214 18.31 -9.56 -14.40
CA ARG A 214 17.73 -10.41 -15.44
C ARG A 214 16.38 -10.95 -15.00
N VAL A 215 15.39 -10.80 -15.88
CA VAL A 215 14.03 -11.27 -15.63
C VAL A 215 13.46 -12.00 -16.84
N THR A 216 12.47 -12.84 -16.59
CA THR A 216 11.58 -13.40 -17.61
C THR A 216 10.19 -12.84 -17.34
N VAL A 217 9.50 -12.40 -18.39
CA VAL A 217 8.13 -11.87 -18.26
C VAL A 217 7.18 -12.81 -19.01
N GLY A 218 6.28 -13.44 -18.28
CA GLY A 218 5.15 -14.19 -18.83
C GLY A 218 3.95 -13.25 -18.96
N ILE A 219 3.23 -13.34 -20.08
CA ILE A 219 2.03 -12.55 -20.35
C ILE A 219 0.82 -13.48 -20.32
N GLY A 220 -0.11 -13.23 -19.41
CA GLY A 220 -1.38 -13.95 -19.33
C GLY A 220 -2.39 -13.51 -20.38
N THR A 221 -3.54 -14.12 -20.38
CA THR A 221 -4.66 -13.73 -21.24
C THR A 221 -5.33 -12.46 -20.72
N VAL A 222 -5.82 -11.61 -21.64
CA VAL A 222 -6.65 -10.47 -21.26
C VAL A 222 -8.00 -10.98 -20.81
N VAL A 223 -8.45 -10.56 -19.64
CA VAL A 223 -9.76 -10.90 -19.07
C VAL A 223 -10.61 -9.66 -18.89
N GLU A 224 -11.92 -9.78 -19.10
CA GLU A 224 -12.86 -8.66 -19.07
C GLU A 224 -13.39 -8.34 -17.68
N GLY A 225 -13.10 -9.20 -16.70
CA GLY A 225 -13.58 -9.02 -15.33
C GLY A 225 -12.60 -9.53 -14.29
N VAL A 226 -12.65 -8.92 -13.10
CA VAL A 226 -11.78 -9.25 -11.98
C VAL A 226 -11.90 -10.72 -11.55
N LYS A 227 -13.07 -11.33 -11.67
CA LYS A 227 -13.31 -12.76 -11.32
C LYS A 227 -12.48 -13.75 -12.14
N ASP A 228 -12.04 -13.33 -13.32
CA ASP A 228 -11.33 -14.20 -14.26
C ASP A 228 -9.80 -14.01 -14.19
N LEU A 229 -9.30 -13.17 -13.25
CA LEU A 229 -7.86 -12.90 -13.09
C LEU A 229 -7.04 -14.15 -12.73
N ALA A 230 -7.60 -15.07 -11.95
CA ALA A 230 -6.96 -16.35 -11.66
C ALA A 230 -6.65 -17.16 -12.93
N ARG A 231 -7.56 -17.17 -13.89
CA ARG A 231 -7.35 -17.82 -15.19
C ARG A 231 -6.25 -17.16 -16.01
N SER A 232 -6.10 -15.83 -15.90
CA SER A 232 -5.02 -15.11 -16.57
C SER A 232 -3.65 -15.50 -16.02
N GLU A 233 -3.54 -15.74 -14.72
CA GLU A 233 -2.31 -16.21 -14.05
C GLU A 233 -2.03 -17.66 -14.37
N GLU A 234 -3.01 -18.53 -14.33
CA GLU A 234 -2.87 -19.97 -14.62
C GLU A 234 -2.26 -20.21 -16.01
N HIS A 235 -2.70 -19.48 -17.04
CA HIS A 235 -2.08 -19.51 -18.36
C HIS A 235 -0.64 -18.99 -18.36
N THR A 236 -0.29 -18.05 -17.46
CA THR A 236 1.07 -17.53 -17.32
C THR A 236 1.98 -18.56 -16.66
N SER A 237 1.46 -19.32 -15.71
CA SER A 237 2.18 -20.38 -14.99
C SER A 237 2.41 -21.61 -15.87
N GLU A 238 1.48 -21.97 -16.74
CA GLU A 238 1.64 -23.06 -17.72
C GLU A 238 2.73 -22.76 -18.78
N LEU A 239 2.98 -21.49 -19.10
CA LEU A 239 4.06 -21.04 -19.96
C LEU A 239 5.47 -21.25 -19.36
N GLN A 240 5.59 -21.73 -18.13
CA GLN A 240 6.86 -22.10 -17.48
C GLN A 240 7.53 -23.34 -18.11
N SER A 241 6.88 -24.00 -19.05
CA SER A 241 7.52 -25.00 -19.90
C SER A 241 8.54 -24.31 -20.83
N PRO A 242 9.80 -24.81 -20.97
CA PRO A 242 10.89 -24.12 -21.67
C PRO A 242 10.64 -23.79 -23.14
N GLN A 243 9.51 -24.22 -23.70
CA GLN A 243 9.16 -24.07 -25.11
C GLN A 243 8.35 -22.82 -25.47
N ASN A 244 7.81 -22.07 -24.49
CA ASN A 244 6.88 -20.96 -24.72
C ASN A 244 7.32 -19.63 -24.09
N LEU A 245 8.60 -19.42 -23.88
CA LEU A 245 9.15 -18.15 -23.37
C LEU A 245 9.06 -17.04 -24.45
N VAL A 246 8.15 -16.11 -24.29
CA VAL A 246 7.98 -14.93 -25.16
C VAL A 246 8.93 -13.78 -24.77
N CYS A 247 10.08 -14.05 -24.25
CA CYS A 247 11.26 -13.22 -24.36
C CYS A 247 12.44 -14.15 -24.58
N ARG A 248 12.60 -14.62 -25.82
CA ARG A 248 13.90 -15.07 -26.31
C ARG A 248 14.76 -13.82 -26.52
N LEU A 249 15.82 -13.71 -25.72
CA LEU A 249 17.00 -12.95 -26.12
C LEU A 249 17.59 -13.57 -27.38
#